data_77b8778e8fb068576002e810aa8c2e97
#
_entry.id   77b8778e8fb068576002e810aa8c2e97
#
_cell.length_a   1.000
_cell.length_b   1.000
_cell.length_c   1.000
_cell.angle_alpha   90.00
_cell.angle_beta   90.00
_cell.angle_gamma   90.00
#
_symmetry.space_group_name_H-M   'P 1'
#
loop_
_entity.id
_entity.type
_entity.pdbx_description
1 polymer ?
#
loop_
_entity_poly.entity_id
_entity_poly.type
_entity_poly.pdbx_seq_one_letter_code
_entity_poly.pdbx_strand_id
1 'polypeptide(L)'
;MFHYEKKLQFPVKITTPNPKLAAFIISQYGGPDGELGASMRYLSQRYSMPYAEAKGLLTDIGTEELGHMEMVAAVVHQLTRNLSDEDIRNNPAFAPY
;
A
#
# COMPACT_ATOMS: atom_id res chain seq x y z
N MET A 1 -16.97 10.67 -3.88
CA MET A 1 -17.28 9.22 -3.99
C MET A 1 -16.01 8.46 -4.36
N PHE A 2 -15.76 7.35 -3.71
CA PHE A 2 -14.63 6.48 -4.08
C PHE A 2 -14.87 5.88 -5.46
N HIS A 3 -13.86 5.94 -6.33
CA HIS A 3 -13.95 5.44 -7.69
C HIS A 3 -12.70 4.62 -8.00
N TYR A 4 -12.88 3.33 -8.31
CA TYR A 4 -11.77 2.44 -8.62
C TYR A 4 -11.65 2.21 -10.12
N GLU A 5 -10.43 2.36 -10.63
CA GLU A 5 -10.08 1.99 -11.99
C GLU A 5 -9.02 0.89 -11.96
N LYS A 6 -9.03 -0.01 -12.94
CA LYS A 6 -8.07 -1.11 -13.03
C LYS A 6 -6.73 -0.63 -13.58
N LYS A 7 -6.17 0.41 -12.98
CA LYS A 7 -4.84 0.93 -13.32
C LYS A 7 -4.27 1.64 -12.11
N LEU A 8 -2.94 1.68 -12.04
CA LEU A 8 -2.27 2.40 -10.96
C LEU A 8 -2.46 3.91 -11.14
N GLN A 9 -2.55 4.62 -10.03
CA GLN A 9 -2.63 6.09 -10.02
C GLN A 9 -1.39 6.70 -10.68
N PHE A 10 -0.22 6.13 -10.40
CA PHE A 10 1.04 6.47 -11.05
C PHE A 10 1.73 5.18 -11.51
N PRO A 11 2.45 5.20 -12.64
CA PRO A 11 3.14 4.01 -13.12
C PRO A 11 4.26 3.57 -12.18
N VAL A 12 4.36 2.25 -12.00
CA VAL A 12 5.46 1.63 -11.24
C VAL A 12 6.25 0.76 -12.21
N LYS A 13 7.56 1.01 -12.31
CA LYS A 13 8.43 0.25 -13.20
C LYS A 13 9.77 0.00 -12.52
N ILE A 14 9.98 -1.23 -12.08
CA ILE A 14 11.20 -1.68 -11.43
C ILE A 14 11.92 -2.62 -12.38
N THR A 15 13.15 -2.30 -12.74
CA THR A 15 13.92 -3.09 -13.71
C THR A 15 14.72 -4.21 -13.06
N THR A 16 15.16 -4.03 -11.82
CA THR A 16 16.02 -4.99 -11.14
C THR A 16 15.34 -5.49 -9.86
N PRO A 17 15.03 -6.80 -9.75
CA PRO A 17 14.49 -7.37 -8.52
C PRO A 17 15.43 -7.18 -7.33
N ASN A 18 14.86 -6.96 -6.14
CA ASN A 18 15.61 -6.78 -4.91
C ASN A 18 14.78 -7.29 -3.72
N PRO A 19 14.92 -8.58 -3.36
CA PRO A 19 14.12 -9.17 -2.28
C PRO A 19 14.33 -8.50 -0.92
N LYS A 20 15.55 -8.06 -0.64
CA LYS A 20 15.87 -7.39 0.62
C LYS A 20 15.14 -6.06 0.76
N LEU A 21 15.09 -5.28 -0.32
CA LEU A 21 14.35 -4.02 -0.33
C LEU A 21 12.84 -4.27 -0.22
N ALA A 22 12.34 -5.31 -0.89
CA ALA A 22 10.93 -5.67 -0.81
C ALA A 22 10.51 -6.01 0.62
N ALA A 23 11.36 -6.68 1.39
CA ALA A 23 11.08 -6.99 2.79
C ALA A 23 10.85 -5.72 3.62
N PHE A 24 11.60 -4.66 3.35
CA PHE A 24 11.38 -3.36 3.98
C PHE A 24 10.05 -2.75 3.56
N ILE A 25 9.74 -2.81 2.28
CA ILE A 25 8.56 -2.13 1.71
C ILE A 25 7.27 -2.83 2.09
N ILE A 26 7.29 -4.13 2.36
CA ILE A 26 6.12 -4.88 2.81
C ILE A 26 5.45 -4.24 4.03
N SER A 27 6.22 -3.62 4.91
CA SER A 27 5.66 -2.92 6.08
C SER A 27 4.72 -1.77 5.70
N GLN A 28 4.76 -1.31 4.45
CA GLN A 28 3.89 -0.25 3.94
C GLN A 28 2.47 -0.73 3.61
N TYR A 29 2.22 -2.04 3.58
CA TYR A 29 0.87 -2.56 3.30
C TYR A 29 -0.09 -2.31 4.46
N GLY A 30 0.28 -2.71 5.64
CA GLY A 30 -0.60 -2.70 6.79
C GLY A 30 0.16 -2.39 8.07
N GLY A 31 -0.49 -2.63 9.19
CA GLY A 31 0.06 -2.23 10.48
C GLY A 31 -0.19 -0.74 10.76
N PRO A 32 0.24 -0.26 11.92
CA PRO A 32 -0.11 1.09 12.39
C PRO A 32 0.46 2.21 11.53
N ASP A 33 1.57 1.97 10.85
CA ASP A 33 2.26 2.99 10.06
C ASP A 33 2.19 2.74 8.55
N GLY A 34 1.42 1.73 8.11
CA GLY A 34 1.27 1.40 6.70
C GLY A 34 0.11 2.15 6.04
N GLU A 35 0.01 1.99 4.70
CA GLU A 35 -1.01 2.68 3.91
C GLU A 35 -2.44 2.24 4.28
N LEU A 36 -2.64 0.95 4.58
CA LEU A 36 -3.94 0.47 5.02
C LEU A 36 -4.32 1.10 6.37
N GLY A 37 -3.39 1.17 7.31
CA GLY A 37 -3.60 1.80 8.61
C GLY A 37 -3.94 3.28 8.46
N ALA A 38 -3.25 3.98 7.56
CA ALA A 38 -3.52 5.38 7.27
C ALA A 38 -4.93 5.58 6.71
N SER A 39 -5.32 4.74 5.74
CA SER A 39 -6.67 4.78 5.17
C SER A 39 -7.73 4.59 6.26
N MET A 40 -7.59 3.56 7.08
CA MET A 40 -8.54 3.27 8.17
C MET A 40 -8.64 4.43 9.16
N ARG A 41 -7.51 5.06 9.49
CA ARG A 41 -7.44 6.18 10.42
C ARG A 41 -8.20 7.38 9.88
N TYR A 42 -7.94 7.80 8.65
CA TYR A 42 -8.60 8.95 8.05
C TYR A 42 -10.09 8.70 7.83
N LEU A 43 -10.46 7.52 7.34
CA LEU A 43 -11.86 7.19 7.12
C LEU A 43 -12.64 7.10 8.44
N SER A 44 -12.01 6.64 9.51
CA SER A 44 -12.65 6.60 10.84
C SER A 44 -12.84 7.99 11.41
N GLN A 45 -11.86 8.87 11.24
CA GLN A 45 -11.91 10.24 11.78
C GLN A 45 -13.04 11.06 11.18
N ARG A 46 -13.47 10.77 9.96
CA ARG A 46 -14.55 11.54 9.32
C ARG A 46 -15.87 11.47 10.10
N TYR A 47 -16.12 10.39 10.83
CA TYR A 47 -17.37 10.24 11.58
C TYR A 47 -17.45 11.13 12.82
N SER A 48 -16.34 11.53 13.39
CA SER A 48 -16.27 12.40 14.54
C SER A 48 -15.96 13.86 14.19
N MET A 49 -15.67 14.14 12.92
CA MET A 49 -15.33 15.47 12.46
C MET A 49 -16.58 16.34 12.39
N PRO A 50 -16.62 17.51 13.08
CA PRO A 50 -17.83 18.35 13.11
C PRO A 50 -18.05 19.18 11.85
N TYR A 51 -17.04 19.36 11.01
CA TYR A 51 -17.13 20.21 9.82
C TYR A 51 -17.29 19.38 8.55
N ALA A 52 -18.33 19.67 7.77
CA ALA A 52 -18.63 18.92 6.54
C ALA A 52 -17.47 18.94 5.54
N GLU A 53 -16.81 20.09 5.38
CA GLU A 53 -15.68 20.24 4.47
C GLU A 53 -14.50 19.36 4.90
N ALA A 54 -14.23 19.30 6.20
CA ALA A 54 -13.17 18.45 6.73
C ALA A 54 -13.51 16.97 6.60
N LYS A 55 -14.80 16.59 6.73
CA LYS A 55 -15.24 15.20 6.47
C LYS A 55 -14.95 14.81 5.02
N GLY A 56 -15.24 15.70 4.07
CA GLY A 56 -14.97 15.48 2.66
C GLY A 56 -13.46 15.28 2.41
N LEU A 57 -12.63 16.13 3.01
CA LEU A 57 -11.18 16.04 2.88
C LEU A 57 -10.66 14.71 3.45
N LEU A 58 -11.13 14.31 4.63
CA LEU A 58 -10.73 13.03 5.24
C LEU A 58 -11.14 11.83 4.38
N THR A 59 -12.31 11.91 3.74
CA THR A 59 -12.75 10.86 2.83
C THR A 59 -11.84 10.78 1.61
N ASP A 60 -11.51 11.92 1.00
CA ASP A 60 -10.64 11.96 -0.18
C ASP A 60 -9.25 11.43 0.14
N ILE A 61 -8.65 11.88 1.22
CA ILE A 61 -7.32 11.43 1.62
C ILE A 61 -7.34 9.95 1.99
N GLY A 62 -8.33 9.51 2.75
CA GLY A 62 -8.44 8.11 3.16
C GLY A 62 -8.61 7.15 1.99
N THR A 63 -9.36 7.53 0.95
CA THR A 63 -9.51 6.71 -0.24
C THR A 63 -8.28 6.76 -1.14
N GLU A 64 -7.54 7.87 -1.18
CA GLU A 64 -6.26 7.93 -1.88
C GLU A 64 -5.24 6.96 -1.32
N GLU A 65 -5.25 6.72 0.01
CA GLU A 65 -4.35 5.75 0.63
C GLU A 65 -4.55 4.33 0.08
N LEU A 66 -5.74 4.00 -0.41
CA LEU A 66 -5.97 2.71 -1.06
C LEU A 66 -5.24 2.63 -2.39
N GLY A 67 -5.17 3.73 -3.14
CA GLY A 67 -4.37 3.83 -4.36
C GLY A 67 -2.88 3.71 -4.07
N HIS A 68 -2.41 4.32 -2.99
CA HIS A 68 -1.02 4.20 -2.55
C HIS A 68 -0.69 2.75 -2.18
N MET A 69 -1.59 2.06 -1.47
CA MET A 69 -1.40 0.66 -1.14
C MET A 69 -1.28 -0.21 -2.40
N GLU A 70 -2.07 0.08 -3.43
CA GLU A 70 -1.99 -0.62 -4.70
C GLU A 70 -0.63 -0.42 -5.37
N MET A 71 -0.10 0.80 -5.35
CA MET A 71 1.23 1.09 -5.89
C MET A 71 2.33 0.38 -5.09
N VAL A 72 2.22 0.33 -3.77
CA VAL A 72 3.16 -0.42 -2.92
C VAL A 72 3.12 -1.91 -3.29
N ALA A 73 1.92 -2.46 -3.51
CA ALA A 73 1.78 -3.84 -3.95
C ALA A 73 2.50 -4.09 -5.28
N ALA A 74 2.37 -3.18 -6.24
CA ALA A 74 3.05 -3.28 -7.53
C ALA A 74 4.57 -3.21 -7.36
N VAL A 75 5.08 -2.35 -6.48
CA VAL A 75 6.51 -2.26 -6.19
C VAL A 75 7.03 -3.58 -5.60
N VAL A 76 6.34 -4.14 -4.60
CA VAL A 76 6.73 -5.40 -3.99
C VAL A 76 6.73 -6.53 -5.03
N HIS A 77 5.69 -6.59 -5.86
CA HIS A 77 5.61 -7.59 -6.93
C HIS A 77 6.81 -7.50 -7.88
N GLN A 78 7.14 -6.29 -8.33
CA GLN A 78 8.23 -6.09 -9.29
C GLN A 78 9.61 -6.30 -8.66
N LEU A 79 9.77 -6.04 -7.36
CA LEU A 79 11.02 -6.31 -6.65
C LEU A 79 11.24 -7.79 -6.37
N THR A 80 10.18 -8.60 -6.36
CA THR A 80 10.23 -10.01 -6.00
C THR A 80 9.99 -10.95 -7.19
N ARG A 81 10.17 -10.46 -8.41
CA ARG A 81 10.04 -11.28 -9.62
C ARG A 81 11.12 -12.36 -9.66
N ASN A 82 10.71 -13.57 -10.02
CA ASN A 82 11.63 -14.68 -10.26
C ASN A 82 12.54 -15.02 -9.07
N LEU A 83 11.98 -14.96 -7.85
CA LEU A 83 12.73 -15.33 -6.66
C LEU A 83 13.12 -16.81 -6.68
N SER A 84 14.33 -17.10 -6.21
CA SER A 84 14.77 -18.48 -5.95
C SER A 84 14.14 -18.99 -4.65
N ASP A 85 14.16 -20.33 -4.47
CA ASP A 85 13.69 -20.93 -3.21
C ASP A 85 14.52 -20.43 -2.03
N GLU A 86 15.81 -20.19 -2.24
CA GLU A 86 16.70 -19.65 -1.22
C GLU A 86 16.29 -18.24 -0.80
N ASP A 87 15.96 -17.38 -1.77
CA ASP A 87 15.48 -16.02 -1.48
C ASP A 87 14.22 -16.05 -0.64
N ILE A 88 13.29 -16.94 -0.94
CA ILE A 88 12.04 -17.07 -0.19
C ILE A 88 12.32 -17.56 1.24
N ARG A 89 13.20 -18.54 1.41
CA ARG A 89 13.56 -19.07 2.73
C ARG A 89 14.27 -18.03 3.59
N ASN A 90 15.09 -17.19 2.99
CA ASN A 90 15.85 -16.16 3.71
C ASN A 90 15.02 -14.92 4.05
N ASN A 91 13.82 -14.82 3.48
CA ASN A 91 12.93 -13.66 3.67
C ASN A 91 11.52 -14.14 4.01
N PRO A 92 11.30 -14.68 5.23
CA PRO A 92 10.00 -15.24 5.60
C PRO A 92 8.84 -14.26 5.51
N ALA A 93 9.12 -12.94 5.46
CA ALA A 93 8.10 -11.92 5.26
C ALA A 93 7.33 -12.09 3.93
N PHE A 94 7.90 -12.81 2.96
CA PHE A 94 7.25 -13.03 1.67
C PHE A 94 6.25 -14.18 1.69
N ALA A 95 6.26 -15.04 2.70
CA ALA A 95 5.42 -16.22 2.72
C ALA A 95 3.93 -15.95 2.46
N PRO A 96 3.32 -14.87 2.98
CA PRO A 96 1.92 -14.55 2.68
C PRO A 96 1.72 -13.87 1.33
N TYR A 97 2.75 -13.50 0.65
CA TYR A 97 2.70 -12.78 -0.62
C TYR A 97 3.29 -13.58 -1.76
#